data_cfd013f2373f0f68882d30fca3118c04
#
_entry.id   cfd013f2373f0f68882d30fca3118c04
#
_cell.length_a   1.000
_cell.length_b   1.000
_cell.length_c   1.000
_cell.angle_alpha   90.00
_cell.angle_beta   90.00
_cell.angle_gamma   90.00
#
_symmetry.space_group_name_H-M   'P 1'
#
loop_
_entity.id
_entity.type
_entity.pdbx_description
1 polymer ?
#
loop_
_entity_poly.entity_id
_entity_poly.type
_entity_poly.pdbx_seq_one_letter_code
_entity_poly.pdbx_strand_id
1 'polypeptide(L)'
;PMPDFIYLASQSPRRSQLLEQLGVRHTLLVPNTDGDVAEDAEGLEVVFKNEAPATYVARVTGLKLDAAVLRHKRRKLPAAPILCSDTTVAVGRNILGKPADAAEAASMLRALSGTTHRVLTAVAVQQGRKRVQALSVSKVTFAVLTLAQIRAYVASGEPMGKAGAYAVQGRAAAFIEHISGSYSGIMGLPMFEAAQLLRSVGIKV
;
A
#
# COMPACT_ATOMS: atom_id res chain seq x y z
N PRO A 1 -3.25 18.56 24.79
CA PRO A 1 -4.36 18.02 24.02
C PRO A 1 -3.85 17.14 22.89
N MET A 2 -4.52 16.01 22.65
CA MET A 2 -4.19 15.11 21.54
C MET A 2 -4.48 15.82 20.21
N PRO A 3 -3.60 15.69 19.21
CA PRO A 3 -3.87 16.27 17.91
C PRO A 3 -5.11 15.61 17.29
N ASP A 4 -5.88 16.37 16.52
CA ASP A 4 -7.06 15.90 15.82
C ASP A 4 -6.76 15.52 14.35
N PHE A 5 -5.49 15.33 14.02
CA PHE A 5 -5.01 14.96 12.70
C PHE A 5 -3.82 14.01 12.78
N ILE A 6 -3.48 13.40 11.66
CA ILE A 6 -2.31 12.54 11.51
C ILE A 6 -1.48 12.97 10.30
N TYR A 7 -0.26 12.45 10.20
CA TYR A 7 0.53 12.49 8.97
C TYR A 7 0.36 11.17 8.21
N LEU A 8 0.13 11.28 6.91
CA LEU A 8 0.14 10.13 6.00
C LEU A 8 1.47 10.12 5.24
N ALA A 9 2.32 9.14 5.55
CA ALA A 9 3.61 8.94 4.89
C ALA A 9 3.45 8.04 3.66
N SER A 10 2.64 8.48 2.70
CA SER A 10 2.38 7.76 1.45
C SER A 10 2.03 8.74 0.34
N GLN A 11 2.47 8.43 -0.86
CA GLN A 11 2.12 9.18 -2.07
C GLN A 11 0.84 8.63 -2.74
N SER A 12 0.29 7.54 -2.24
CA SER A 12 -0.89 6.89 -2.81
C SER A 12 -2.15 7.74 -2.63
N PRO A 13 -2.80 8.21 -3.72
CA PRO A 13 -4.08 8.92 -3.61
C PRO A 13 -5.19 8.04 -2.99
N ARG A 14 -5.12 6.73 -3.20
CA ARG A 14 -6.11 5.78 -2.67
C ARG A 14 -6.10 5.73 -1.15
N ARG A 15 -4.91 5.74 -0.54
CA ARG A 15 -4.77 5.77 0.93
C ARG A 15 -5.31 7.06 1.52
N SER A 16 -5.04 8.19 0.86
CA SER A 16 -5.60 9.48 1.25
C SER A 16 -7.13 9.46 1.23
N GLN A 17 -7.72 8.95 0.14
CA GLN A 17 -9.18 8.81 0.00
C GLN A 17 -9.79 7.93 1.11
N LEU A 18 -9.13 6.82 1.44
CA LEU A 18 -9.61 5.91 2.48
C LEU A 18 -9.57 6.55 3.88
N LEU A 19 -8.54 7.36 4.17
CA LEU A 19 -8.50 8.15 5.40
C LEU A 19 -9.60 9.20 5.45
N GLU A 20 -9.91 9.84 4.33
CA GLU A 20 -11.03 10.78 4.23
C GLU A 20 -12.36 10.07 4.49
N GLN A 21 -12.55 8.86 3.96
CA GLN A 21 -13.74 8.05 4.25
C GLN A 21 -13.88 7.69 5.73
N LEU A 22 -12.76 7.50 6.43
CA LEU A 22 -12.76 7.30 7.88
C LEU A 22 -13.06 8.58 8.67
N GLY A 23 -13.11 9.72 8.01
CA GLY A 23 -13.25 11.01 8.68
C GLY A 23 -11.97 11.47 9.38
N VAL A 24 -10.82 10.93 9.00
CA VAL A 24 -9.52 11.26 9.62
C VAL A 24 -8.86 12.39 8.84
N ARG A 25 -8.66 13.52 9.51
CA ARG A 25 -7.87 14.63 8.96
C ARG A 25 -6.42 14.24 8.88
N HIS A 26 -5.79 14.49 7.75
CA HIS A 26 -4.40 14.14 7.55
C HIS A 26 -3.65 15.15 6.69
N THR A 27 -2.35 15.20 6.92
CA THR A 27 -1.39 15.97 6.13
C THR A 27 -0.38 15.00 5.53
N LEU A 28 -0.05 15.17 4.25
CA LEU A 28 0.93 14.30 3.59
C LEU A 28 2.33 14.58 4.14
N LEU A 29 3.07 13.52 4.41
CA LEU A 29 4.46 13.54 4.86
C LEU A 29 5.29 12.68 3.90
N VAL A 30 5.52 13.18 2.70
CA VAL A 30 6.17 12.45 1.60
C VAL A 30 7.63 12.86 1.45
N PRO A 31 8.51 11.96 0.95
CA PRO A 31 9.90 12.28 0.68
C PRO A 31 10.06 13.16 -0.58
N ASN A 32 11.25 13.71 -0.75
CA ASN A 32 11.67 14.38 -1.98
C ASN A 32 10.80 15.58 -2.38
N THR A 33 10.35 16.36 -1.40
CA THR A 33 9.72 17.65 -1.65
C THR A 33 10.77 18.71 -1.98
N ASP A 34 10.36 19.74 -2.72
CA ASP A 34 11.25 20.81 -3.14
C ASP A 34 11.96 21.45 -1.93
N GLY A 35 13.27 21.58 -2.03
CA GLY A 35 14.11 22.21 -0.98
C GLY A 35 14.43 21.31 0.21
N ASP A 36 14.03 20.03 0.19
CA ASP A 36 14.34 19.05 1.24
C ASP A 36 15.45 18.09 0.81
N VAL A 37 15.97 17.35 1.77
CA VAL A 37 16.99 16.32 1.57
C VAL A 37 16.44 15.18 0.71
N ALA A 38 17.20 14.74 -0.29
CA ALA A 38 16.82 13.60 -1.11
C ALA A 38 16.83 12.28 -0.32
N GLU A 39 15.82 11.44 -0.54
CA GLU A 39 15.69 10.12 0.07
C GLU A 39 15.56 9.06 -1.01
N ASP A 40 16.20 7.91 -0.81
CA ASP A 40 16.05 6.73 -1.68
C ASP A 40 14.84 5.90 -1.23
N ALA A 41 13.64 6.32 -1.65
CA ALA A 41 12.41 5.63 -1.32
C ALA A 41 12.30 4.25 -1.99
N GLU A 42 12.85 4.09 -3.19
CA GLU A 42 12.79 2.82 -3.94
C GLU A 42 13.69 1.75 -3.34
N GLY A 43 14.84 2.13 -2.78
CA GLY A 43 15.76 1.21 -2.14
C GLY A 43 15.16 0.50 -0.93
N LEU A 44 14.13 1.06 -0.31
CA LEU A 44 13.41 0.43 0.80
C LEU A 44 12.56 -0.76 0.36
N GLU A 45 12.19 -0.84 -0.91
CA GLU A 45 11.28 -1.85 -1.47
C GLU A 45 12.01 -3.08 -2.04
N VAL A 46 13.30 -3.23 -1.78
CA VAL A 46 14.08 -4.38 -2.26
C VAL A 46 13.64 -5.65 -1.54
N VAL A 47 13.28 -6.68 -2.32
CA VAL A 47 12.93 -8.01 -1.80
C VAL A 47 14.22 -8.79 -1.52
N PHE A 48 14.34 -9.38 -0.33
CA PHE A 48 15.46 -10.24 -0.01
C PHE A 48 15.26 -11.67 -0.53
N LYS A 49 16.37 -12.37 -0.75
CA LYS A 49 16.33 -13.76 -1.22
C LYS A 49 15.46 -14.62 -0.28
N ASN A 50 14.50 -15.35 -0.86
CA ASN A 50 13.59 -16.24 -0.12
C ASN A 50 12.71 -15.54 0.93
N GLU A 51 12.56 -14.23 0.86
CA GLU A 51 11.71 -13.49 1.79
C GLU A 51 10.24 -13.82 1.56
N ALA A 52 9.53 -14.21 2.61
CA ALA A 52 8.08 -14.44 2.54
C ALA A 52 7.33 -13.12 2.31
N PRO A 53 6.23 -13.11 1.53
CA PRO A 53 5.47 -11.90 1.26
C PRO A 53 5.00 -11.13 2.50
N ALA A 54 4.54 -11.83 3.54
CA ALA A 54 4.11 -11.20 4.79
C ALA A 54 5.27 -10.53 5.53
N THR A 55 6.42 -11.18 5.59
CA THR A 55 7.65 -10.62 6.17
C THR A 55 8.11 -9.40 5.39
N TYR A 56 8.11 -9.50 4.07
CA TYR A 56 8.52 -8.41 3.17
C TYR A 56 7.66 -7.16 3.36
N VAL A 57 6.34 -7.28 3.29
CA VAL A 57 5.45 -6.11 3.36
C VAL A 57 5.48 -5.45 4.73
N ALA A 58 5.60 -6.22 5.81
CA ALA A 58 5.75 -5.69 7.15
C ALA A 58 7.09 -4.96 7.33
N ARG A 59 8.18 -5.55 6.83
CA ARG A 59 9.52 -4.95 6.87
C ARG A 59 9.56 -3.62 6.10
N VAL A 60 9.05 -3.60 4.89
CA VAL A 60 9.04 -2.39 4.05
C VAL A 60 8.18 -1.29 4.70
N THR A 61 7.02 -1.63 5.25
CA THR A 61 6.18 -0.68 5.98
C THR A 61 6.93 -0.08 7.17
N GLY A 62 7.63 -0.90 7.94
CA GLY A 62 8.46 -0.44 9.06
C GLY A 62 9.58 0.49 8.63
N LEU A 63 10.29 0.17 7.54
CA LEU A 63 11.36 1.01 7.00
C LEU A 63 10.83 2.36 6.50
N LYS A 64 9.70 2.36 5.83
CA LYS A 64 9.05 3.59 5.38
C LYS A 64 8.61 4.46 6.55
N LEU A 65 8.11 3.83 7.62
CA LEU A 65 7.74 4.56 8.83
C LEU A 65 8.97 5.14 9.55
N ASP A 66 10.07 4.40 9.64
CA ASP A 66 11.34 4.90 10.17
C ASP A 66 11.81 6.15 9.39
N ALA A 67 11.78 6.08 8.07
CA ALA A 67 12.14 7.21 7.21
C ALA A 67 11.20 8.41 7.43
N ALA A 68 9.91 8.17 7.60
CA ALA A 68 8.92 9.22 7.86
C ALA A 68 9.11 9.90 9.22
N VAL A 69 9.46 9.14 10.25
CA VAL A 69 9.76 9.67 11.59
C VAL A 69 10.97 10.61 11.52
N LEU A 70 12.02 10.21 10.81
CA LEU A 70 13.21 11.06 10.62
C LEU A 70 12.88 12.32 9.82
N ARG A 71 12.07 12.19 8.78
CA ARG A 71 11.60 13.31 7.94
C ARG A 71 10.77 14.30 8.75
N HIS A 72 9.86 13.81 9.56
CA HIS A 72 9.04 14.61 10.46
C HIS A 72 9.92 15.43 11.42
N LYS A 73 10.90 14.78 12.03
CA LYS A 73 11.85 15.43 12.95
C LYS A 73 12.71 16.47 12.24
N ARG A 74 13.26 16.12 11.07
CA ARG A 74 14.09 17.03 10.25
C ARG A 74 13.32 18.29 9.86
N ARG A 75 12.06 18.14 9.49
CA ARG A 75 11.18 19.26 9.11
C ARG A 75 10.60 20.03 10.30
N LYS A 76 10.86 19.58 11.52
CA LYS A 76 10.37 20.22 12.76
C LYS A 76 8.86 20.46 12.76
N LEU A 77 8.12 19.46 12.31
CA LEU A 77 6.67 19.54 12.19
C LEU A 77 5.98 19.35 13.54
N PRO A 78 4.75 19.90 13.70
CA PRO A 78 3.97 19.67 14.91
C PRO A 78 3.76 18.20 15.23
N ALA A 79 3.76 17.84 16.50
CA ALA A 79 3.58 16.44 16.92
C ALA A 79 2.19 15.92 16.59
N ALA A 80 2.14 14.80 15.88
CA ALA A 80 0.93 14.05 15.58
C ALA A 80 1.32 12.61 15.18
N PRO A 81 0.39 11.63 15.23
CA PRO A 81 0.68 10.29 14.77
C PRO A 81 1.07 10.27 13.29
N ILE A 82 1.99 9.38 12.94
CA ILE A 82 2.42 9.13 11.55
C ILE A 82 1.93 7.75 11.15
N LEU A 83 1.16 7.68 10.07
CA LEU A 83 0.68 6.43 9.50
C LEU A 83 1.44 6.12 8.21
N CYS A 84 1.88 4.88 8.08
CA CYS A 84 2.48 4.33 6.87
C CYS A 84 1.80 3.01 6.51
N SER A 85 1.70 2.73 5.23
CA SER A 85 1.13 1.49 4.73
C SER A 85 1.86 1.06 3.46
N ASP A 86 1.98 -0.24 3.26
CA ASP A 86 2.52 -0.82 2.04
C ASP A 86 1.70 -2.02 1.62
N THR A 87 1.62 -2.25 0.31
CA THR A 87 0.83 -3.33 -0.27
C THR A 87 1.69 -4.15 -1.21
N THR A 88 1.61 -5.47 -1.11
CA THR A 88 2.23 -6.37 -2.06
C THR A 88 1.24 -7.42 -2.54
N VAL A 89 1.48 -7.93 -3.74
CA VAL A 89 0.72 -9.03 -4.36
C VAL A 89 1.61 -10.25 -4.39
N ALA A 90 1.06 -11.41 -4.07
CA ALA A 90 1.79 -12.66 -4.10
C ALA A 90 1.00 -13.78 -4.79
N VAL A 91 1.64 -14.44 -5.74
CA VAL A 91 1.17 -15.70 -6.34
C VAL A 91 2.05 -16.81 -5.78
N GLY A 92 1.48 -17.65 -4.91
CA GLY A 92 2.30 -18.57 -4.14
C GLY A 92 3.34 -17.82 -3.31
N ARG A 93 4.61 -18.09 -3.52
CA ARG A 93 5.73 -17.37 -2.87
C ARG A 93 6.26 -16.19 -3.69
N ASN A 94 5.80 -16.03 -4.93
CA ASN A 94 6.30 -14.99 -5.83
C ASN A 94 5.67 -13.65 -5.50
N ILE A 95 6.49 -12.69 -5.16
CA ILE A 95 6.07 -11.30 -4.92
C ILE A 95 6.01 -10.57 -6.26
N LEU A 96 4.84 -10.00 -6.55
CA LEU A 96 4.64 -9.14 -7.71
C LEU A 96 4.59 -7.69 -7.23
N GLY A 97 5.67 -6.96 -7.47
CA GLY A 97 5.76 -5.55 -7.17
C GLY A 97 5.09 -4.67 -8.22
N LYS A 98 5.48 -3.41 -8.25
CA LYS A 98 5.06 -2.47 -9.30
C LYS A 98 5.77 -2.82 -10.61
N PRO A 99 5.05 -2.91 -11.74
CA PRO A 99 5.69 -3.20 -13.02
C PRO A 99 6.62 -2.06 -13.44
N ALA A 100 7.80 -2.41 -13.95
CA ALA A 100 8.77 -1.44 -14.44
C ALA A 100 8.35 -0.83 -15.79
N ASP A 101 7.62 -1.61 -16.59
CA ASP A 101 7.18 -1.23 -17.94
C ASP A 101 5.92 -2.04 -18.35
N ALA A 102 5.43 -1.75 -19.56
CA ALA A 102 4.25 -2.42 -20.10
C ALA A 102 4.45 -3.94 -20.28
N ALA A 103 5.65 -4.38 -20.65
CA ALA A 103 5.94 -5.80 -20.83
C ALA A 103 5.88 -6.56 -19.50
N GLU A 104 6.42 -5.99 -18.43
CA GLU A 104 6.35 -6.58 -17.09
C GLU A 104 4.92 -6.58 -16.56
N ALA A 105 4.16 -5.51 -16.81
CA ALA A 105 2.74 -5.45 -16.45
C ALA A 105 1.95 -6.58 -17.13
N ALA A 106 2.17 -6.81 -18.41
CA ALA A 106 1.53 -7.90 -19.15
C ALA A 106 1.94 -9.27 -18.59
N SER A 107 3.20 -9.45 -18.24
CA SER A 107 3.72 -10.68 -17.61
C SER A 107 3.05 -10.95 -16.26
N MET A 108 2.90 -9.93 -15.43
CA MET A 108 2.20 -10.04 -14.14
C MET A 108 0.73 -10.44 -14.34
N LEU A 109 0.03 -9.81 -15.26
CA LEU A 109 -1.37 -10.13 -15.55
C LEU A 109 -1.54 -11.55 -16.08
N ARG A 110 -0.60 -12.05 -16.89
CA ARG A 110 -0.59 -13.46 -17.31
C ARG A 110 -0.43 -14.40 -16.12
N ALA A 111 0.43 -14.06 -15.17
CA ALA A 111 0.62 -14.85 -13.96
C ALA A 111 -0.63 -14.88 -13.06
N LEU A 112 -1.42 -13.80 -13.05
CA LEU A 112 -2.65 -13.68 -12.27
C LEU A 112 -3.86 -14.31 -12.97
N SER A 113 -3.84 -14.44 -14.30
CA SER A 113 -4.95 -14.96 -15.09
C SER A 113 -5.40 -16.33 -14.61
N GLY A 114 -6.69 -16.48 -14.33
CA GLY A 114 -7.31 -17.76 -13.98
C GLY A 114 -6.85 -18.35 -12.65
N THR A 115 -6.23 -17.56 -11.76
CA THR A 115 -5.71 -18.03 -10.47
C THR A 115 -6.21 -17.19 -9.32
N THR A 116 -6.04 -17.71 -8.10
CA THR A 116 -6.25 -16.96 -6.87
C THR A 116 -4.89 -16.51 -6.33
N HIS A 117 -4.76 -15.24 -6.08
CA HIS A 117 -3.57 -14.66 -5.48
C HIS A 117 -3.91 -13.97 -4.15
N ARG A 118 -2.88 -13.59 -3.40
CA ARG A 118 -3.02 -12.85 -2.16
C ARG A 118 -2.64 -11.39 -2.38
N VAL A 119 -3.35 -10.51 -1.69
CA VAL A 119 -2.97 -9.12 -1.52
C VAL A 119 -2.71 -8.89 -0.03
N LEU A 120 -1.49 -8.49 0.30
CA LEU A 120 -1.06 -8.27 1.66
C LEU A 120 -0.80 -6.78 1.85
N THR A 121 -1.48 -6.18 2.82
CA THR A 121 -1.28 -4.78 3.16
C THR A 121 -0.94 -4.67 4.63
N ALA A 122 0.23 -4.12 4.93
CA ALA A 122 0.64 -3.78 6.27
C ALA A 122 0.32 -2.30 6.53
N VAL A 123 -0.08 -1.99 7.74
CA VAL A 123 -0.28 -0.64 8.23
C VAL A 123 0.41 -0.47 9.57
N ALA A 124 1.11 0.64 9.75
CA ALA A 124 1.80 0.95 11.00
C ALA A 124 1.58 2.42 11.36
N VAL A 125 1.43 2.68 12.64
CA VAL A 125 1.24 4.02 13.19
C VAL A 125 2.24 4.23 14.31
N GLN A 126 2.90 5.38 14.31
CA GLN A 126 3.77 5.78 15.41
C GLN A 126 3.36 7.13 15.96
N GLN A 127 3.26 7.19 17.28
CA GLN A 127 3.12 8.43 18.04
C GLN A 127 4.13 8.45 19.17
N GLY A 128 5.05 9.40 19.14
CA GLY A 128 6.16 9.44 20.09
C GLY A 128 6.99 8.15 19.99
N ARG A 129 7.08 7.42 21.09
CA ARG A 129 7.78 6.13 21.16
C ARG A 129 6.87 4.92 20.91
N LYS A 130 5.55 5.12 20.87
CA LYS A 130 4.60 4.04 20.67
C LYS A 130 4.43 3.76 19.18
N ARG A 131 4.71 2.51 18.79
CA ARG A 131 4.48 2.01 17.44
C ARG A 131 3.52 0.84 17.51
N VAL A 132 2.48 0.88 16.70
CA VAL A 132 1.48 -0.19 16.55
C VAL A 132 1.35 -0.55 15.07
N GLN A 133 1.07 -1.82 14.79
CA GLN A 133 1.00 -2.29 13.41
C GLN A 133 -0.01 -3.42 13.26
N ALA A 134 -0.46 -3.65 12.03
CA ALA A 134 -1.34 -4.75 11.66
C ALA A 134 -1.04 -5.19 10.23
N LEU A 135 -1.41 -6.42 9.91
CA LEU A 135 -1.32 -7.00 8.58
C LEU A 135 -2.70 -7.48 8.15
N SER A 136 -3.12 -7.08 6.96
CA SER A 136 -4.32 -7.58 6.29
C SER A 136 -3.92 -8.45 5.12
N VAL A 137 -4.45 -9.68 5.07
CA VAL A 137 -4.22 -10.61 3.97
C VAL A 137 -5.55 -10.94 3.34
N SER A 138 -5.67 -10.67 2.05
CA SER A 138 -6.89 -10.91 1.27
C SER A 138 -6.59 -11.80 0.07
N LYS A 139 -7.61 -12.49 -0.43
CA LYS A 139 -7.50 -13.33 -1.63
C LYS A 139 -8.34 -12.72 -2.74
N VAL A 140 -7.80 -12.74 -3.95
CA VAL A 140 -8.45 -12.26 -5.16
C VAL A 140 -8.35 -13.35 -6.23
N THR A 141 -9.47 -13.70 -6.84
CA THR A 141 -9.53 -14.67 -7.93
C THR A 141 -9.82 -13.96 -9.23
N PHE A 142 -8.91 -14.11 -10.21
CA PHE A 142 -9.10 -13.59 -11.56
C PHE A 142 -9.74 -14.66 -12.46
N ALA A 143 -10.64 -14.24 -13.33
CA ALA A 143 -11.03 -15.01 -14.49
C ALA A 143 -9.83 -15.27 -15.41
N VAL A 144 -9.95 -16.23 -16.30
CA VAL A 144 -8.96 -16.43 -17.38
C VAL A 144 -8.99 -15.20 -18.29
N LEU A 145 -7.85 -14.56 -18.47
CA LEU A 145 -7.70 -13.39 -19.32
C LEU A 145 -7.17 -13.77 -20.69
N THR A 146 -7.78 -13.22 -21.74
CA THR A 146 -7.25 -13.34 -23.11
C THR A 146 -6.06 -12.38 -23.30
N LEU A 147 -5.23 -12.67 -24.30
CA LEU A 147 -4.14 -11.74 -24.66
C LEU A 147 -4.67 -10.36 -25.06
N ALA A 148 -5.82 -10.31 -25.74
CA ALA A 148 -6.46 -9.06 -26.13
C ALA A 148 -6.89 -8.24 -24.90
N GLN A 149 -7.47 -8.89 -23.89
CA GLN A 149 -7.84 -8.23 -22.63
C GLN A 149 -6.62 -7.67 -21.90
N ILE A 150 -5.55 -8.46 -21.81
CA ILE A 150 -4.29 -8.02 -21.16
C ILE A 150 -3.72 -6.81 -21.89
N ARG A 151 -3.64 -6.87 -23.23
CA ARG A 151 -3.11 -5.74 -24.04
C ARG A 151 -3.95 -4.47 -23.86
N ALA A 152 -5.27 -4.59 -23.91
CA ALA A 152 -6.16 -3.44 -23.73
C ALA A 152 -6.02 -2.84 -22.33
N TYR A 153 -5.93 -3.67 -21.31
CA TYR A 153 -5.75 -3.21 -19.94
C TYR A 153 -4.40 -2.49 -19.73
N VAL A 154 -3.32 -3.07 -20.23
CA VAL A 154 -1.99 -2.44 -20.17
C VAL A 154 -1.98 -1.11 -20.93
N ALA A 155 -2.60 -1.04 -22.10
CA ALA A 155 -2.70 0.18 -22.90
C ALA A 155 -3.48 1.29 -22.18
N SER A 156 -4.37 0.97 -21.25
CA SER A 156 -5.09 1.97 -20.44
C SER A 156 -4.18 2.74 -19.49
N GLY A 157 -3.00 2.23 -19.19
CA GLY A 157 -2.08 2.81 -18.21
C GLY A 157 -2.42 2.49 -16.75
N GLU A 158 -3.59 1.90 -16.47
CA GLU A 158 -4.03 1.59 -15.10
C GLU A 158 -3.07 0.67 -14.34
N PRO A 159 -2.39 -0.33 -14.97
CA PRO A 159 -1.44 -1.20 -14.27
C PRO A 159 -0.23 -0.48 -13.67
N MET A 160 0.16 0.66 -14.21
CA MET A 160 1.40 1.32 -13.82
C MET A 160 1.32 1.90 -12.41
N GLY A 161 2.40 1.74 -11.65
CA GLY A 161 2.50 2.22 -10.27
C GLY A 161 1.74 1.37 -9.23
N LYS A 162 1.20 0.20 -9.62
CA LYS A 162 0.41 -0.65 -8.75
C LYS A 162 1.04 -2.04 -8.58
N ALA A 163 1.13 -2.52 -7.34
CA ALA A 163 1.57 -3.87 -7.05
C ALA A 163 0.68 -4.88 -7.78
N GLY A 164 1.29 -5.85 -8.45
CA GLY A 164 0.59 -6.86 -9.23
C GLY A 164 -0.04 -6.33 -10.53
N ALA A 165 0.24 -5.09 -10.90
CA ALA A 165 -0.18 -4.46 -12.15
C ALA A 165 -1.71 -4.31 -12.31
N TYR A 166 -2.46 -4.10 -11.22
CA TYR A 166 -3.89 -3.83 -11.34
C TYR A 166 -4.46 -3.01 -10.16
N ALA A 167 -5.61 -2.41 -10.41
CA ALA A 167 -6.38 -1.69 -9.40
C ALA A 167 -7.76 -2.34 -9.22
N VAL A 168 -8.05 -2.81 -8.00
CA VAL A 168 -9.33 -3.46 -7.67
C VAL A 168 -10.53 -2.56 -7.90
N GLN A 169 -10.38 -1.26 -7.69
CA GLN A 169 -11.43 -0.26 -7.86
C GLN A 169 -11.54 0.28 -9.30
N GLY A 170 -10.68 -0.17 -10.20
CA GLY A 170 -10.64 0.27 -11.58
C GLY A 170 -11.23 -0.76 -12.56
N ARG A 171 -10.76 -0.71 -13.80
CA ARG A 171 -11.21 -1.61 -14.87
C ARG A 171 -10.96 -3.07 -14.57
N ALA A 172 -9.93 -3.39 -13.78
CA ALA A 172 -9.64 -4.76 -13.38
C ALA A 172 -10.79 -5.43 -12.63
N ALA A 173 -11.72 -4.67 -12.07
CA ALA A 173 -12.92 -5.22 -11.44
C ALA A 173 -13.70 -6.15 -12.40
N ALA A 174 -13.63 -5.89 -13.72
CA ALA A 174 -14.25 -6.75 -14.73
C ALA A 174 -13.59 -8.14 -14.87
N PHE A 175 -12.37 -8.30 -14.35
CA PHE A 175 -11.61 -9.56 -14.39
C PHE A 175 -11.70 -10.35 -13.08
N ILE A 176 -12.20 -9.74 -12.03
CA ILE A 176 -12.22 -10.32 -10.69
C ILE A 176 -13.52 -11.06 -10.47
N GLU A 177 -13.42 -12.38 -10.32
CA GLU A 177 -14.59 -13.24 -10.03
C GLU A 177 -14.95 -13.21 -8.56
N HIS A 178 -13.96 -13.16 -7.66
CA HIS A 178 -14.19 -13.32 -6.23
C HIS A 178 -13.12 -12.62 -5.41
N ILE A 179 -13.54 -12.04 -4.30
CA ILE A 179 -12.69 -11.44 -3.28
C ILE A 179 -13.05 -12.06 -1.93
N SER A 180 -12.02 -12.41 -1.14
CA SER A 180 -12.18 -12.83 0.25
C SER A 180 -11.23 -11.99 1.10
N GLY A 181 -11.78 -11.27 2.08
CA GLY A 181 -11.01 -10.43 3.00
C GLY A 181 -11.41 -8.96 2.94
N SER A 182 -10.41 -8.07 3.03
CA SER A 182 -10.59 -6.63 3.13
C SER A 182 -10.51 -5.94 1.78
N TYR A 183 -11.62 -5.42 1.28
CA TYR A 183 -11.64 -4.61 0.05
C TYR A 183 -10.73 -3.38 0.19
N SER A 184 -10.83 -2.65 1.30
CA SER A 184 -9.98 -1.48 1.53
C SER A 184 -8.50 -1.85 1.69
N GLY A 185 -8.21 -3.02 2.27
CA GLY A 185 -6.86 -3.57 2.32
C GLY A 185 -6.28 -3.83 0.93
N ILE A 186 -7.07 -4.40 0.02
CA ILE A 186 -6.69 -4.61 -1.38
C ILE A 186 -6.45 -3.27 -2.09
N MET A 187 -7.22 -2.23 -1.76
CA MET A 187 -6.99 -0.87 -2.27
C MET A 187 -5.71 -0.22 -1.74
N GLY A 188 -5.20 -0.65 -0.59
CA GLY A 188 -3.95 -0.16 -0.03
C GLY A 188 -3.98 0.32 1.42
N LEU A 189 -5.14 0.33 2.07
CA LEU A 189 -5.25 0.67 3.51
C LEU A 189 -6.44 -0.08 4.11
N PRO A 190 -6.19 -1.12 4.93
CA PRO A 190 -7.27 -1.87 5.56
C PRO A 190 -7.95 -0.99 6.62
N MET A 191 -9.15 -0.50 6.32
CA MET A 191 -9.83 0.52 7.14
C MET A 191 -10.18 0.02 8.53
N PHE A 192 -10.57 -1.25 8.67
CA PHE A 192 -10.87 -1.82 9.99
C PHE A 192 -9.64 -1.79 10.90
N GLU A 193 -8.52 -2.34 10.44
CA GLU A 193 -7.27 -2.38 11.20
C GLU A 193 -6.71 -0.97 11.42
N ALA A 194 -6.75 -0.12 10.39
CA ALA A 194 -6.29 1.27 10.50
C ALA A 194 -7.07 2.03 11.58
N ALA A 195 -8.39 1.88 11.61
CA ALA A 195 -9.24 2.51 12.63
C ALA A 195 -8.87 2.04 14.04
N GLN A 196 -8.64 0.74 14.24
CA GLN A 196 -8.22 0.20 15.53
C GLN A 196 -6.87 0.78 15.98
N LEU A 197 -5.88 0.83 15.07
CA LEU A 197 -4.57 1.38 15.38
C LEU A 197 -4.65 2.88 15.72
N LEU A 198 -5.43 3.64 14.98
CA LEU A 198 -5.62 5.07 15.22
C LEU A 198 -6.29 5.34 16.56
N ARG A 199 -7.33 4.58 16.91
CA ARG A 199 -7.97 4.67 18.24
C ARG A 199 -6.97 4.38 19.35
N SER A 200 -6.08 3.40 19.16
CA SER A 200 -5.08 3.03 20.18
C SER A 200 -4.05 4.12 20.47
N VAL A 201 -3.90 5.08 19.56
CA VAL A 201 -3.04 6.27 19.74
C VAL A 201 -3.85 7.55 19.97
N GLY A 202 -5.15 7.42 20.26
CA GLY A 202 -6.00 8.52 20.71
C GLY A 202 -6.67 9.34 19.61
N ILE A 203 -6.62 8.88 18.36
CA ILE A 203 -7.35 9.52 17.26
C ILE A 203 -8.79 9.00 17.24
N LYS A 204 -9.74 9.91 17.11
CA LYS A 204 -11.16 9.55 16.99
C LYS A 204 -11.43 9.07 15.56
N VAL A 205 -11.99 7.88 15.47
CA VAL A 205 -12.42 7.26 14.22
C VAL A 205 -13.75 6.57 14.46
#